data_60f63ddd52a301fae15a327d45a6e387
#
_entry.id   60f63ddd52a301fae15a327d45a6e387
#
_cell.length_a   1.000
_cell.length_b   1.000
_cell.length_c   1.000
_cell.angle_alpha   90.00
_cell.angle_beta   90.00
_cell.angle_gamma   90.00
#
_symmetry.space_group_name_H-M   'P 1'
#
loop_
_entity.id
_entity.type
_entity.pdbx_description
1 polymer ?
#
loop_
_entity_poly.entity_id
_entity_poly.type
_entity_poly.pdbx_seq_one_letter_code
_entity_poly.pdbx_strand_id
1 'polypeptide(L)'
;MKFEDLIEILRENELKSNDLDIITRAYNKAKNFSDDMHYLRVAGIVAELNADTNMIVSALLHDAVMDGDLSLDEVREEFGDNIADLIDNLVKLRRIKLNDYNESSSIYLRKVLVGISEDVRVLIIKLADRLDEMRNAEGMSEEDKKQIANETMNVLIPIAHRLGINSIKSELENLCLLFTKPDVYNDILEKLDGTREELADSLDEMQNSIMEILTEHGINFKIKSRVKSVYSIYNKLTTGKKWSDIYDILAMRLILPTKDDCYLAVGLIHAKYRPIPKRFKDYIAMPKENMYQSLHTSVFGVDGHIFEIQLRTKEMDEIAEHGIASHWSYKEHGTKVAQNLMEQKLAIFRSTIDLAKSETNDELFVKSMESELLSKLIYVFTPKGDVMELPLGATPVDFAYRIHSDIGDHMVSAIVNDNIAPLNYELQDGDII
;
A
#
# COMPACT_ATOMS: atom_id res chain seq x y z
N MET A 1 -8.55 11.87 -18.64
CA MET A 1 -7.33 12.66 -18.36
C MET A 1 -6.86 13.30 -19.65
N LYS A 2 -6.47 14.57 -19.62
CA LYS A 2 -5.79 15.27 -20.71
C LYS A 2 -4.30 15.39 -20.41
N PHE A 3 -3.50 15.70 -21.41
CA PHE A 3 -2.04 15.86 -21.18
C PHE A 3 -1.71 17.05 -20.26
N GLU A 4 -2.53 18.09 -20.33
CA GLU A 4 -2.40 19.26 -19.45
C GLU A 4 -2.55 18.87 -17.97
N ASP A 5 -3.47 17.94 -17.67
CA ASP A 5 -3.70 17.43 -16.29
C ASP A 5 -2.45 16.69 -15.79
N LEU A 6 -1.83 15.86 -16.65
CA LEU A 6 -0.56 15.19 -16.33
C LEU A 6 0.55 16.21 -16.02
N ILE A 7 0.69 17.24 -16.85
CA ILE A 7 1.71 18.29 -16.65
C ILE A 7 1.47 19.05 -15.34
N GLU A 8 0.21 19.27 -14.94
CA GLU A 8 -0.11 19.92 -13.66
C GLU A 8 0.35 19.06 -12.48
N ILE A 9 0.03 17.76 -12.47
CA ILE A 9 0.51 16.81 -11.46
C ILE A 9 2.04 16.82 -11.37
N LEU A 10 2.73 16.79 -12.52
CA LEU A 10 4.19 16.77 -12.56
C LEU A 10 4.84 18.06 -12.05
N ARG A 11 4.19 19.19 -12.23
CA ARG A 11 4.62 20.47 -11.66
C ARG A 11 4.42 20.53 -10.16
N GLU A 12 3.32 20.00 -9.65
CA GLU A 12 3.08 19.87 -8.21
C GLU A 12 4.13 18.98 -7.54
N ASN A 13 4.63 17.97 -8.27
CA ASN A 13 5.69 17.05 -7.85
C ASN A 13 7.11 17.64 -8.02
N GLU A 14 7.24 18.94 -8.39
CA GLU A 14 8.50 19.66 -8.53
C GLU A 14 9.49 19.05 -9.56
N LEU A 15 8.98 18.40 -10.63
CA LEU A 15 9.84 17.84 -11.67
C LEU A 15 10.64 18.93 -12.42
N LYS A 16 11.87 18.58 -12.80
CA LYS A 16 12.77 19.48 -13.53
C LYS A 16 12.29 19.73 -14.95
N SER A 17 12.63 20.88 -15.51
CA SER A 17 12.23 21.25 -16.88
C SER A 17 12.69 20.25 -17.94
N ASN A 18 13.91 19.69 -17.81
CA ASN A 18 14.42 18.69 -18.74
C ASN A 18 13.59 17.38 -18.74
N ASP A 19 13.06 16.99 -17.57
CA ASP A 19 12.21 15.82 -17.41
C ASP A 19 10.86 16.02 -18.08
N LEU A 20 10.30 17.22 -17.99
CA LEU A 20 9.07 17.59 -18.69
C LEU A 20 9.23 17.54 -20.21
N ASP A 21 10.41 17.90 -20.75
CA ASP A 21 10.70 17.82 -22.18
C ASP A 21 10.73 16.36 -22.68
N ILE A 22 11.33 15.45 -21.92
CA ILE A 22 11.38 14.01 -22.26
C ILE A 22 9.98 13.42 -22.21
N ILE A 23 9.18 13.73 -21.18
CA ILE A 23 7.80 13.26 -21.04
C ILE A 23 6.92 13.79 -22.18
N THR A 24 7.10 15.06 -22.56
CA THR A 24 6.37 15.66 -23.68
C THR A 24 6.69 14.99 -25.02
N ARG A 25 7.95 14.64 -25.27
CA ARG A 25 8.35 13.87 -26.46
C ARG A 25 7.74 12.47 -26.47
N ALA A 26 7.77 11.77 -25.32
CA ALA A 26 7.16 10.45 -25.19
C ALA A 26 5.64 10.48 -25.44
N TYR A 27 4.93 11.47 -24.86
CA TYR A 27 3.51 11.68 -25.12
C TYR A 27 3.22 11.91 -26.61
N ASN A 28 3.96 12.81 -27.26
CA ASN A 28 3.77 13.10 -28.68
C ASN A 28 4.04 11.88 -29.57
N LYS A 29 4.95 11.00 -29.14
CA LYS A 29 5.21 9.74 -29.85
C LYS A 29 4.08 8.73 -29.63
N ALA A 30 3.64 8.50 -28.39
CA ALA A 30 2.56 7.58 -28.04
C ALA A 30 1.23 7.95 -28.72
N LYS A 31 0.89 9.24 -28.78
CA LYS A 31 -0.32 9.76 -29.40
C LYS A 31 -0.48 9.39 -30.88
N ASN A 32 0.62 9.08 -31.59
CA ASN A 32 0.55 8.71 -33.00
C ASN A 32 0.10 7.25 -33.21
N PHE A 33 0.09 6.42 -32.16
CA PHE A 33 -0.16 4.98 -32.26
C PHE A 33 -1.51 4.55 -31.68
N SER A 34 -2.10 5.30 -30.76
CA SER A 34 -3.38 4.93 -30.14
C SER A 34 -4.29 6.13 -29.92
N ASP A 35 -5.57 5.97 -30.30
CA ASP A 35 -6.65 6.90 -29.96
C ASP A 35 -7.19 6.67 -28.55
N ASP A 36 -6.96 5.49 -27.96
CA ASP A 36 -7.28 5.21 -26.57
C ASP A 36 -6.27 5.91 -25.63
N MET A 37 -6.78 6.72 -24.73
CA MET A 37 -5.98 7.45 -23.76
C MET A 37 -5.50 6.59 -22.58
N HIS A 38 -5.52 5.26 -22.69
CA HIS A 38 -5.07 4.33 -21.65
C HIS A 38 -3.64 4.64 -21.20
N TYR A 39 -2.71 4.74 -22.13
CA TYR A 39 -1.31 5.08 -21.85
C TYR A 39 -1.16 6.38 -21.04
N LEU A 40 -2.01 7.39 -21.33
CA LEU A 40 -1.97 8.68 -20.62
C LEU A 40 -2.59 8.57 -19.22
N ARG A 41 -3.66 7.81 -19.05
CA ARG A 41 -4.27 7.57 -17.74
C ARG A 41 -3.34 6.77 -16.84
N VAL A 42 -2.67 5.74 -17.36
CA VAL A 42 -1.65 4.96 -16.62
C VAL A 42 -0.48 5.85 -16.21
N ALA A 43 0.04 6.68 -17.13
CA ALA A 43 1.09 7.64 -16.80
C ALA A 43 0.67 8.64 -15.71
N GLY A 44 -0.60 9.07 -15.72
CA GLY A 44 -1.17 9.90 -14.67
C GLY A 44 -1.19 9.22 -13.31
N ILE A 45 -1.66 7.98 -13.23
CA ILE A 45 -1.64 7.19 -11.98
C ILE A 45 -0.20 7.03 -11.45
N VAL A 46 0.75 6.76 -12.35
CA VAL A 46 2.18 6.67 -11.99
C VAL A 46 2.72 8.01 -11.50
N ALA A 47 2.33 9.12 -12.12
CA ALA A 47 2.71 10.46 -11.69
C ALA A 47 2.13 10.84 -10.31
N GLU A 48 0.88 10.46 -10.02
CA GLU A 48 0.25 10.64 -8.70
C GLU A 48 1.00 9.90 -7.57
N LEU A 49 1.76 8.85 -7.90
CA LEU A 49 2.63 8.14 -6.95
C LEU A 49 3.99 8.81 -6.73
N ASN A 50 4.24 9.98 -7.29
CA ASN A 50 5.55 10.65 -7.27
C ASN A 50 6.69 9.81 -7.88
N ALA A 51 6.38 9.03 -8.92
CA ALA A 51 7.34 8.19 -9.60
C ALA A 51 8.35 8.99 -10.45
N ASP A 52 9.48 8.34 -10.80
CA ASP A 52 10.52 8.99 -11.61
C ASP A 52 10.12 9.15 -13.09
N THR A 53 10.86 9.99 -13.80
CA THR A 53 10.67 10.27 -15.23
C THR A 53 10.69 9.00 -16.09
N ASN A 54 11.57 8.03 -15.76
CA ASN A 54 11.67 6.79 -16.53
C ASN A 54 10.39 5.95 -16.43
N MET A 55 9.77 5.89 -15.25
CA MET A 55 8.50 5.19 -15.06
C MET A 55 7.36 5.85 -15.84
N ILE A 56 7.29 7.19 -15.81
CA ILE A 56 6.25 7.96 -16.51
C ILE A 56 6.38 7.77 -18.02
N VAL A 57 7.60 7.89 -18.56
CA VAL A 57 7.86 7.67 -19.99
C VAL A 57 7.58 6.22 -20.40
N SER A 58 7.96 5.24 -19.55
CA SER A 58 7.65 3.83 -19.81
C SER A 58 6.14 3.58 -19.81
N ALA A 59 5.39 4.22 -18.91
CA ALA A 59 3.93 4.14 -18.88
C ALA A 59 3.27 4.78 -20.12
N LEU A 60 3.86 5.84 -20.69
CA LEU A 60 3.37 6.45 -21.92
C LEU A 60 3.62 5.59 -23.17
N LEU A 61 4.72 4.84 -23.22
CA LEU A 61 5.16 4.14 -24.44
C LEU A 61 4.88 2.64 -24.45
N HIS A 62 4.49 2.04 -23.32
CA HIS A 62 4.41 0.59 -23.18
C HIS A 62 3.41 -0.07 -24.14
N ASP A 63 2.24 0.53 -24.37
CA ASP A 63 1.24 0.00 -25.29
C ASP A 63 1.73 -0.01 -26.73
N ALA A 64 2.33 1.07 -27.19
CA ALA A 64 2.86 1.17 -28.55
C ALA A 64 3.93 0.09 -28.83
N VAL A 65 4.74 -0.26 -27.82
CA VAL A 65 5.71 -1.35 -27.96
C VAL A 65 5.02 -2.71 -27.90
N MET A 66 3.99 -2.86 -27.06
CA MET A 66 3.26 -4.14 -26.97
C MET A 66 2.47 -4.48 -28.21
N ASP A 67 1.88 -3.48 -28.84
CA ASP A 67 1.10 -3.64 -30.07
C ASP A 67 2.01 -3.77 -31.31
N GLY A 68 3.32 -3.52 -31.16
CA GLY A 68 4.33 -3.65 -32.21
C GLY A 68 4.45 -2.41 -33.10
N ASP A 69 3.84 -1.30 -32.73
CA ASP A 69 3.89 -0.03 -33.45
C ASP A 69 5.20 0.73 -33.22
N LEU A 70 5.86 0.45 -32.08
CA LEU A 70 7.15 1.00 -31.71
C LEU A 70 8.11 -0.12 -31.27
N SER A 71 9.31 -0.16 -31.84
CA SER A 71 10.31 -1.14 -31.45
C SER A 71 11.11 -0.73 -30.20
N LEU A 72 11.60 -1.72 -29.45
CA LEU A 72 12.46 -1.46 -28.28
C LEU A 72 13.78 -0.78 -28.68
N ASP A 73 14.28 -1.02 -29.90
CA ASP A 73 15.50 -0.37 -30.37
C ASP A 73 15.29 1.12 -30.62
N GLU A 74 14.12 1.52 -31.19
CA GLU A 74 13.75 2.93 -31.31
C GLU A 74 13.59 3.62 -29.97
N VAL A 75 12.99 2.92 -28.98
CA VAL A 75 12.90 3.44 -27.61
C VAL A 75 14.28 3.65 -27.02
N ARG A 76 15.19 2.67 -27.22
CA ARG A 76 16.56 2.74 -26.69
C ARG A 76 17.36 3.89 -27.29
N GLU A 77 17.24 4.11 -28.58
CA GLU A 77 17.92 5.21 -29.28
C GLU A 77 17.39 6.59 -28.85
N GLU A 78 16.09 6.74 -28.63
CA GLU A 78 15.47 8.03 -28.37
C GLU A 78 15.38 8.38 -26.86
N PHE A 79 15.14 7.37 -26.00
CA PHE A 79 14.83 7.56 -24.57
C PHE A 79 15.85 6.87 -23.63
N GLY A 80 16.75 6.05 -24.17
CA GLY A 80 17.81 5.39 -23.43
C GLY A 80 17.49 3.99 -22.90
N ASP A 81 18.54 3.28 -22.44
CA ASP A 81 18.49 1.88 -22.02
C ASP A 81 17.51 1.63 -20.88
N ASN A 82 17.52 2.49 -19.86
CA ASN A 82 16.67 2.32 -18.66
C ASN A 82 15.17 2.25 -18.98
N ILE A 83 14.69 3.08 -19.90
CA ILE A 83 13.29 3.12 -20.32
C ILE A 83 12.97 1.90 -21.19
N ALA A 84 13.85 1.57 -22.13
CA ALA A 84 13.70 0.39 -22.99
C ALA A 84 13.64 -0.91 -22.18
N ASP A 85 14.50 -1.06 -21.17
CA ASP A 85 14.54 -2.24 -20.31
C ASP A 85 13.30 -2.33 -19.40
N LEU A 86 12.78 -1.20 -18.89
CA LEU A 86 11.50 -1.17 -18.16
C LEU A 86 10.34 -1.64 -19.03
N ILE A 87 10.26 -1.16 -20.27
CA ILE A 87 9.19 -1.52 -21.21
C ILE A 87 9.31 -2.99 -21.62
N ASP A 88 10.53 -3.49 -21.92
CA ASP A 88 10.76 -4.91 -22.23
C ASP A 88 10.25 -5.83 -21.12
N ASN A 89 10.55 -5.47 -19.87
CA ASN A 89 10.08 -6.21 -18.71
C ASN A 89 8.54 -6.13 -18.52
N LEU A 90 7.91 -4.99 -18.80
CA LEU A 90 6.44 -4.84 -18.81
C LEU A 90 5.81 -5.75 -19.87
N VAL A 91 6.36 -5.76 -21.09
CA VAL A 91 5.91 -6.63 -22.18
C VAL A 91 6.01 -8.10 -21.82
N LYS A 92 7.15 -8.52 -21.23
CA LYS A 92 7.33 -9.90 -20.72
C LYS A 92 6.29 -10.25 -19.67
N LEU A 93 6.04 -9.35 -18.74
CA LEU A 93 5.07 -9.56 -17.65
C LEU A 93 3.64 -9.70 -18.19
N ARG A 94 3.23 -8.91 -19.19
CA ARG A 94 1.89 -9.00 -19.78
C ARG A 94 1.65 -10.28 -20.60
N ARG A 95 2.71 -10.90 -21.13
CA ARG A 95 2.64 -12.19 -21.82
C ARG A 95 2.40 -13.37 -20.87
N ILE A 96 2.58 -13.18 -19.57
CA ILE A 96 2.25 -14.17 -18.55
C ILE A 96 0.72 -14.15 -18.36
N LYS A 97 0.00 -15.05 -19.05
CA LYS A 97 -1.43 -15.25 -18.88
C LYS A 97 -1.69 -16.46 -17.99
N LEU A 98 -2.76 -16.44 -17.23
CA LEU A 98 -3.35 -17.65 -16.66
C LEU A 98 -3.79 -18.52 -17.84
N ASN A 99 -3.01 -19.54 -18.16
CA ASN A 99 -3.25 -20.39 -19.35
C ASN A 99 -4.41 -21.35 -19.19
N ASP A 100 -4.96 -21.54 -17.97
CA ASP A 100 -6.13 -22.38 -17.72
C ASP A 100 -6.84 -22.00 -16.42
N TYR A 101 -8.16 -22.16 -16.39
CA TYR A 101 -9.03 -22.04 -15.22
C TYR A 101 -8.59 -22.91 -14.01
N ASN A 102 -7.63 -23.80 -14.18
CA ASN A 102 -7.09 -24.73 -13.20
C ASN A 102 -5.69 -24.36 -12.68
N GLU A 103 -5.01 -23.36 -13.21
CA GLU A 103 -3.76 -22.87 -12.60
C GLU A 103 -4.08 -22.19 -11.26
N SER A 104 -3.50 -22.68 -10.18
CA SER A 104 -3.66 -22.02 -8.88
C SER A 104 -3.09 -20.61 -8.95
N SER A 105 -3.74 -19.66 -8.29
CA SER A 105 -3.30 -18.24 -8.16
C SER A 105 -1.81 -18.15 -7.77
N SER A 106 -1.31 -19.16 -7.15
CA SER A 106 0.04 -19.37 -6.67
C SER A 106 1.07 -19.54 -7.78
N ILE A 107 0.75 -20.36 -8.79
CA ILE A 107 1.62 -20.57 -9.97
C ILE A 107 1.70 -19.26 -10.75
N TYR A 108 0.58 -18.55 -10.87
CA TYR A 108 0.56 -17.25 -11.53
C TYR A 108 1.39 -16.21 -10.75
N LEU A 109 1.23 -16.11 -9.43
CA LEU A 109 2.05 -15.24 -8.58
C LEU A 109 3.54 -15.53 -8.77
N ARG A 110 3.93 -16.82 -8.79
CA ARG A 110 5.30 -17.21 -9.06
C ARG A 110 5.78 -16.78 -10.44
N LYS A 111 4.99 -17.02 -11.49
CA LYS A 111 5.32 -16.59 -12.85
C LYS A 111 5.49 -15.07 -12.92
N VAL A 112 4.61 -14.31 -12.26
CA VAL A 112 4.71 -12.86 -12.15
C VAL A 112 6.00 -12.46 -11.44
N LEU A 113 6.29 -13.01 -10.27
CA LEU A 113 7.51 -12.69 -9.51
C LEU A 113 8.81 -13.11 -10.20
N VAL A 114 8.82 -14.27 -10.88
CA VAL A 114 9.98 -14.74 -11.66
C VAL A 114 10.15 -13.95 -12.95
N GLY A 115 9.05 -13.55 -13.59
CA GLY A 115 9.06 -12.76 -14.83
C GLY A 115 9.40 -11.29 -14.59
N ILE A 116 9.31 -10.82 -13.34
CA ILE A 116 9.78 -9.49 -12.96
C ILE A 116 11.31 -9.55 -12.88
N SER A 117 11.96 -8.77 -13.71
CA SER A 117 13.37 -8.50 -13.53
C SER A 117 13.59 -7.85 -12.15
N GLU A 118 14.83 -7.69 -11.73
CA GLU A 118 15.23 -7.11 -10.45
C GLU A 118 14.69 -5.67 -10.20
N ASP A 119 13.87 -5.13 -11.11
CA ASP A 119 13.34 -3.77 -11.06
C ASP A 119 11.86 -3.70 -10.64
N VAL A 120 11.66 -3.33 -9.39
CA VAL A 120 10.34 -3.15 -8.76
C VAL A 120 9.46 -2.12 -9.49
N ARG A 121 10.04 -1.19 -10.25
CA ARG A 121 9.29 -0.16 -11.01
C ARG A 121 8.30 -0.78 -11.99
N VAL A 122 8.64 -1.92 -12.56
CA VAL A 122 7.77 -2.70 -13.46
C VAL A 122 6.45 -3.07 -12.77
N LEU A 123 6.51 -3.47 -11.49
CA LEU A 123 5.30 -3.78 -10.71
C LEU A 123 4.43 -2.56 -10.44
N ILE A 124 5.05 -1.42 -10.17
CA ILE A 124 4.31 -0.19 -9.91
C ILE A 124 3.54 0.23 -11.15
N ILE A 125 4.19 0.19 -12.34
CA ILE A 125 3.51 0.49 -13.60
C ILE A 125 2.41 -0.55 -13.87
N LYS A 126 2.65 -1.85 -13.60
CA LYS A 126 1.64 -2.91 -13.77
C LYS A 126 0.44 -2.75 -12.83
N LEU A 127 0.65 -2.25 -11.61
CA LEU A 127 -0.44 -1.93 -10.69
C LEU A 127 -1.29 -0.75 -11.19
N ALA A 128 -0.64 0.27 -11.76
CA ALA A 128 -1.30 1.42 -12.38
C ALA A 128 -2.09 1.02 -13.65
N ASP A 129 -1.50 0.17 -14.51
CA ASP A 129 -2.12 -0.44 -15.69
C ASP A 129 -3.39 -1.21 -15.29
N ARG A 130 -3.32 -2.12 -14.30
CA ARG A 130 -4.48 -2.87 -13.81
C ARG A 130 -5.55 -1.96 -13.21
N LEU A 131 -5.16 -0.91 -12.51
CA LEU A 131 -6.12 0.02 -11.93
C LEU A 131 -6.90 0.76 -13.02
N ASP A 132 -6.22 1.25 -14.07
CA ASP A 132 -6.90 1.89 -15.20
C ASP A 132 -7.80 0.91 -15.96
N GLU A 133 -7.35 -0.33 -16.20
CA GLU A 133 -8.14 -1.41 -16.82
C GLU A 133 -9.44 -1.65 -16.03
N MET A 134 -9.37 -1.76 -14.70
CA MET A 134 -10.54 -1.99 -13.86
C MET A 134 -11.44 -0.75 -13.73
N ARG A 135 -10.92 0.46 -13.76
CA ARG A 135 -11.71 1.70 -13.79
C ARG A 135 -12.54 1.83 -15.06
N ASN A 136 -12.05 1.29 -16.18
CA ASN A 136 -12.66 1.40 -17.50
C ASN A 136 -13.28 0.08 -17.99
N ALA A 137 -13.71 -0.79 -17.07
CA ALA A 137 -14.26 -2.12 -17.36
C ALA A 137 -15.74 -2.13 -17.85
N GLU A 138 -16.33 -0.99 -18.21
CA GLU A 138 -17.75 -0.89 -18.58
C GLU A 138 -18.13 -1.78 -19.76
N GLY A 139 -17.22 -2.00 -20.72
CA GLY A 139 -17.44 -2.86 -21.91
C GLY A 139 -17.13 -4.34 -21.69
N MET A 140 -16.65 -4.75 -20.51
CA MET A 140 -16.28 -6.13 -20.23
C MET A 140 -17.49 -6.99 -19.84
N SER A 141 -17.44 -8.28 -20.19
CA SER A 141 -18.43 -9.24 -19.68
C SER A 141 -18.32 -9.42 -18.16
N GLU A 142 -19.42 -9.85 -17.52
CA GLU A 142 -19.42 -10.10 -16.07
C GLU A 142 -18.46 -11.24 -15.69
N GLU A 143 -18.18 -12.17 -16.61
CA GLU A 143 -17.23 -13.27 -16.41
C GLU A 143 -15.80 -12.73 -16.45
N ASP A 144 -15.45 -11.89 -17.41
CA ASP A 144 -14.14 -11.24 -17.51
C ASP A 144 -13.86 -10.34 -16.30
N LYS A 145 -14.86 -9.56 -15.85
CA LYS A 145 -14.76 -8.74 -14.64
C LYS A 145 -14.43 -9.58 -13.40
N LYS A 146 -15.11 -10.72 -13.22
CA LYS A 146 -14.84 -11.62 -12.09
C LYS A 146 -13.47 -12.27 -12.19
N GLN A 147 -13.04 -12.63 -13.39
CA GLN A 147 -11.72 -13.22 -13.61
C GLN A 147 -10.61 -12.21 -13.25
N ILE A 148 -10.69 -10.99 -13.79
CA ILE A 148 -9.74 -9.91 -13.48
C ILE A 148 -9.73 -9.57 -11.99
N ALA A 149 -10.92 -9.51 -11.35
CA ALA A 149 -11.02 -9.25 -9.93
C ALA A 149 -10.34 -10.34 -9.08
N ASN A 150 -10.53 -11.62 -9.41
CA ASN A 150 -9.91 -12.74 -8.72
C ASN A 150 -8.38 -12.72 -8.88
N GLU A 151 -7.89 -12.49 -10.10
CA GLU A 151 -6.45 -12.33 -10.37
C GLU A 151 -5.86 -11.17 -9.55
N THR A 152 -6.52 -10.02 -9.59
CA THR A 152 -6.09 -8.81 -8.88
C THR A 152 -6.08 -9.02 -7.36
N MET A 153 -7.15 -9.64 -6.81
CA MET A 153 -7.27 -9.91 -5.37
C MET A 153 -6.18 -10.86 -4.86
N ASN A 154 -5.90 -11.92 -5.63
CA ASN A 154 -5.00 -12.98 -5.18
C ASN A 154 -3.51 -12.71 -5.47
N VAL A 155 -3.19 -11.80 -6.41
CA VAL A 155 -1.81 -11.56 -6.86
C VAL A 155 -1.39 -10.11 -6.67
N LEU A 156 -2.10 -9.16 -7.29
CA LEU A 156 -1.63 -7.78 -7.35
C LEU A 156 -1.87 -7.01 -6.05
N ILE A 157 -2.98 -7.25 -5.35
CA ILE A 157 -3.28 -6.62 -4.06
C ILE A 157 -2.27 -7.01 -2.97
N PRO A 158 -1.87 -8.29 -2.80
CA PRO A 158 -0.78 -8.67 -1.92
C PRO A 158 0.55 -7.96 -2.23
N ILE A 159 0.89 -7.85 -3.51
CA ILE A 159 2.09 -7.12 -3.96
C ILE A 159 1.98 -5.63 -3.60
N ALA A 160 0.86 -4.98 -3.92
CA ALA A 160 0.62 -3.58 -3.57
C ALA A 160 0.69 -3.34 -2.06
N HIS A 161 0.18 -4.29 -1.25
CA HIS A 161 0.26 -4.24 0.20
C HIS A 161 1.70 -4.31 0.69
N ARG A 162 2.50 -5.23 0.17
CA ARG A 162 3.91 -5.39 0.53
C ARG A 162 4.76 -4.17 0.13
N LEU A 163 4.47 -3.60 -1.04
CA LEU A 163 5.11 -2.38 -1.51
C LEU A 163 4.60 -1.11 -0.78
N GLY A 164 3.58 -1.22 0.07
CA GLY A 164 3.01 -0.11 0.82
C GLY A 164 2.18 0.88 0.00
N ILE A 165 1.85 0.55 -1.26
CA ILE A 165 1.08 1.42 -2.18
C ILE A 165 -0.40 1.34 -1.82
N ASN A 166 -0.77 2.00 -0.71
CA ASN A 166 -2.10 1.88 -0.14
C ASN A 166 -3.19 2.60 -0.95
N SER A 167 -2.86 3.65 -1.69
CA SER A 167 -3.78 4.34 -2.60
C SER A 167 -4.33 3.37 -3.65
N ILE A 168 -3.46 2.78 -4.46
CA ILE A 168 -3.84 1.80 -5.50
C ILE A 168 -4.48 0.56 -4.88
N LYS A 169 -3.87 0.01 -3.82
CA LYS A 169 -4.38 -1.17 -3.13
C LYS A 169 -5.84 -1.02 -2.72
N SER A 170 -6.16 0.09 -2.04
CA SER A 170 -7.51 0.32 -1.51
C SER A 170 -8.56 0.44 -2.61
N GLU A 171 -8.21 1.04 -3.73
CA GLU A 171 -9.12 1.19 -4.86
C GLU A 171 -9.30 -0.14 -5.61
N LEU A 172 -8.22 -0.88 -5.86
CA LEU A 172 -8.30 -2.22 -6.43
C LEU A 172 -9.16 -3.16 -5.58
N GLU A 173 -9.02 -3.12 -4.24
CA GLU A 173 -9.87 -3.89 -3.31
C GLU A 173 -11.36 -3.53 -3.47
N ASN A 174 -11.67 -2.24 -3.59
CA ASN A 174 -13.05 -1.77 -3.79
C ASN A 174 -13.61 -2.23 -5.13
N LEU A 175 -12.85 -2.11 -6.22
CA LEU A 175 -13.25 -2.56 -7.56
C LEU A 175 -13.42 -4.08 -7.63
N CYS A 176 -12.55 -4.85 -6.99
CA CYS A 176 -12.70 -6.30 -6.87
C CYS A 176 -13.99 -6.69 -6.14
N LEU A 177 -14.33 -6.00 -5.06
CA LEU A 177 -15.59 -6.24 -4.35
C LEU A 177 -16.81 -5.87 -5.21
N LEU A 178 -16.74 -4.73 -5.91
CA LEU A 178 -17.79 -4.29 -6.84
C LEU A 178 -18.03 -5.33 -7.94
N PHE A 179 -16.97 -5.90 -8.54
CA PHE A 179 -17.08 -6.87 -9.63
C PHE A 179 -17.53 -8.25 -9.15
N THR A 180 -17.16 -8.67 -7.94
CA THR A 180 -17.46 -10.00 -7.42
C THR A 180 -18.76 -10.05 -6.62
N LYS A 181 -19.12 -8.95 -5.93
CA LYS A 181 -20.29 -8.86 -5.03
C LYS A 181 -20.93 -7.46 -5.10
N PRO A 182 -21.50 -7.08 -6.26
CA PRO A 182 -22.02 -5.72 -6.48
C PRO A 182 -23.11 -5.32 -5.48
N ASP A 183 -24.02 -6.23 -5.13
CA ASP A 183 -25.09 -5.93 -4.17
C ASP A 183 -24.54 -5.59 -2.78
N VAL A 184 -23.52 -6.34 -2.32
CA VAL A 184 -22.87 -6.10 -1.04
C VAL A 184 -22.09 -4.78 -1.04
N TYR A 185 -21.41 -4.49 -2.15
CA TYR A 185 -20.71 -3.24 -2.31
C TYR A 185 -21.66 -2.04 -2.21
N ASN A 186 -22.77 -2.08 -2.95
CA ASN A 186 -23.75 -1.00 -2.98
C ASN A 186 -24.48 -0.84 -1.62
N ASP A 187 -24.83 -1.93 -0.93
CA ASP A 187 -25.43 -1.87 0.42
C ASP A 187 -24.50 -1.21 1.44
N ILE A 188 -23.20 -1.50 1.39
CA ILE A 188 -22.21 -0.87 2.26
C ILE A 188 -22.01 0.61 1.88
N LEU A 189 -21.97 0.94 0.59
CA LEU A 189 -21.82 2.31 0.11
C LEU A 189 -23.00 3.19 0.54
N GLU A 190 -24.23 2.73 0.36
CA GLU A 190 -25.44 3.44 0.80
C GLU A 190 -25.42 3.72 2.31
N LYS A 191 -25.09 2.72 3.13
CA LYS A 191 -24.96 2.90 4.58
C LYS A 191 -23.83 3.85 4.95
N LEU A 192 -22.74 3.84 4.20
CA LEU A 192 -21.59 4.72 4.41
C LEU A 192 -21.96 6.17 4.12
N ASP A 193 -22.68 6.42 3.02
CA ASP A 193 -23.15 7.78 2.66
C ASP A 193 -24.16 8.31 3.68
N GLY A 194 -25.11 7.49 4.12
CA GLY A 194 -26.02 7.85 5.21
C GLY A 194 -25.28 8.19 6.52
N THR A 195 -24.26 7.42 6.87
CA THR A 195 -23.44 7.72 8.05
C THR A 195 -22.65 9.02 7.89
N ARG A 196 -22.15 9.32 6.67
CA ARG A 196 -21.45 10.59 6.40
C ARG A 196 -22.38 11.79 6.56
N GLU A 197 -23.59 11.72 6.03
CA GLU A 197 -24.60 12.78 6.17
C GLU A 197 -24.98 13.00 7.64
N GLU A 198 -25.18 11.92 8.40
CA GLU A 198 -25.53 11.98 9.83
C GLU A 198 -24.42 12.62 10.68
N LEU A 199 -23.16 12.35 10.37
CA LEU A 199 -22.01 12.77 11.17
C LEU A 199 -21.32 14.04 10.65
N ALA A 200 -21.78 14.62 9.54
CA ALA A 200 -21.11 15.75 8.88
C ALA A 200 -20.91 16.94 9.83
N ASP A 201 -21.99 17.39 10.48
CA ASP A 201 -21.95 18.54 11.40
C ASP A 201 -21.02 18.29 12.60
N SER A 202 -21.10 17.09 13.18
CA SER A 202 -20.24 16.66 14.29
C SER A 202 -18.76 16.59 13.91
N LEU A 203 -18.47 16.13 12.69
CA LEU A 203 -17.12 16.07 12.15
C LEU A 203 -16.57 17.48 11.95
N ASP A 204 -17.34 18.37 11.37
CA ASP A 204 -16.96 19.77 11.12
C ASP A 204 -16.74 20.54 12.43
N GLU A 205 -17.60 20.36 13.43
CA GLU A 205 -17.44 20.96 14.75
C GLU A 205 -16.12 20.49 15.40
N MET A 206 -15.86 19.18 15.34
CA MET A 206 -14.65 18.61 15.91
C MET A 206 -13.39 19.06 15.16
N GLN A 207 -13.43 19.15 13.83
CA GLN A 207 -12.34 19.67 13.03
C GLN A 207 -12.02 21.12 13.41
N ASN A 208 -13.02 21.98 13.47
CA ASN A 208 -12.87 23.39 13.84
C ASN A 208 -12.27 23.53 15.24
N SER A 209 -12.72 22.73 16.19
CA SER A 209 -12.19 22.73 17.55
C SER A 209 -10.73 22.28 17.63
N ILE A 210 -10.33 21.26 16.86
CA ILE A 210 -8.92 20.81 16.79
C ILE A 210 -8.07 21.88 16.11
N MET A 211 -8.56 22.51 15.04
CA MET A 211 -7.88 23.61 14.35
C MET A 211 -7.61 24.77 15.31
N GLU A 212 -8.58 25.15 16.13
CA GLU A 212 -8.46 26.21 17.14
C GLU A 212 -7.35 25.86 18.15
N ILE A 213 -7.39 24.65 18.75
CA ILE A 213 -6.38 24.19 19.72
C ILE A 213 -4.98 24.26 19.13
N LEU A 214 -4.77 23.72 17.92
CA LEU A 214 -3.45 23.66 17.31
C LEU A 214 -2.94 25.06 16.93
N THR A 215 -3.83 25.93 16.46
CA THR A 215 -3.51 27.32 16.12
C THR A 215 -3.10 28.12 17.37
N GLU A 216 -3.85 28.00 18.49
CA GLU A 216 -3.51 28.65 19.74
C GLU A 216 -2.13 28.25 20.29
N HIS A 217 -1.68 27.03 20.00
CA HIS A 217 -0.36 26.54 20.40
C HIS A 217 0.72 26.75 19.36
N GLY A 218 0.42 27.49 18.27
CA GLY A 218 1.38 27.85 17.22
C GLY A 218 1.84 26.64 16.37
N ILE A 219 1.08 25.55 16.34
CA ILE A 219 1.41 24.37 15.57
C ILE A 219 0.85 24.54 14.14
N ASN A 220 1.72 24.44 13.14
CA ASN A 220 1.29 24.38 11.73
C ASN A 220 0.74 22.98 11.41
N PHE A 221 -0.34 22.93 10.64
CA PHE A 221 -0.96 21.65 10.26
C PHE A 221 -1.74 21.76 8.96
N LYS A 222 -1.99 20.59 8.34
CA LYS A 222 -3.06 20.40 7.34
C LYS A 222 -4.00 19.34 7.87
N ILE A 223 -5.32 19.57 7.73
CA ILE A 223 -6.33 18.60 8.12
C ILE A 223 -6.97 18.01 6.87
N LYS A 224 -7.17 16.70 6.85
CA LYS A 224 -7.88 15.97 5.78
C LYS A 224 -8.92 15.06 6.42
N SER A 225 -10.13 15.04 5.89
CA SER A 225 -11.10 13.99 6.21
C SER A 225 -10.72 12.70 5.51
N ARG A 226 -10.94 11.56 6.18
CA ARG A 226 -10.73 10.24 5.61
C ARG A 226 -11.99 9.41 5.80
N VAL A 227 -12.49 8.87 4.71
CA VAL A 227 -13.56 7.87 4.71
C VAL A 227 -12.94 6.49 4.55
N LYS A 228 -13.39 5.53 5.37
CA LYS A 228 -12.93 4.15 5.28
C LYS A 228 -13.41 3.50 3.98
N SER A 229 -12.54 2.73 3.31
CA SER A 229 -12.89 2.04 2.07
C SER A 229 -14.00 1.00 2.30
N VAL A 230 -14.87 0.84 1.30
CA VAL A 230 -15.99 -0.12 1.32
C VAL A 230 -15.49 -1.53 1.59
N TYR A 231 -14.39 -1.94 0.94
CA TYR A 231 -13.77 -3.25 1.16
C TYR A 231 -13.25 -3.43 2.60
N SER A 232 -12.67 -2.40 3.20
CA SER A 232 -12.21 -2.46 4.60
C SER A 232 -13.36 -2.60 5.59
N ILE A 233 -14.52 -2.01 5.28
CA ILE A 233 -15.77 -2.20 6.05
C ILE A 233 -16.27 -3.62 5.86
N TYR A 234 -16.38 -4.09 4.60
CA TYR A 234 -16.76 -5.46 4.27
C TYR A 234 -15.96 -6.50 5.07
N ASN A 235 -14.63 -6.38 5.10
CA ASN A 235 -13.77 -7.28 5.86
C ASN A 235 -14.07 -7.26 7.37
N LYS A 236 -14.38 -6.11 7.94
CA LYS A 236 -14.76 -6.03 9.36
C LYS A 236 -16.10 -6.69 9.64
N LEU A 237 -17.07 -6.54 8.73
CA LEU A 237 -18.40 -7.16 8.86
C LEU A 237 -18.31 -8.69 8.72
N THR A 238 -17.51 -9.19 7.78
CA THR A 238 -17.31 -10.64 7.58
C THR A 238 -16.56 -11.33 8.73
N THR A 239 -15.75 -10.57 9.48
CA THR A 239 -15.08 -11.04 10.71
C THR A 239 -15.97 -10.94 11.96
N GLY A 240 -17.28 -10.69 11.78
CA GLY A 240 -18.27 -10.71 12.87
C GLY A 240 -18.46 -9.37 13.61
N LYS A 241 -17.82 -8.28 13.18
CA LYS A 241 -18.11 -6.94 13.72
C LYS A 241 -19.46 -6.44 13.21
N LYS A 242 -20.20 -5.73 14.07
CA LYS A 242 -21.41 -5.02 13.67
C LYS A 242 -21.02 -3.64 13.11
N TRP A 243 -21.92 -3.03 12.34
CA TRP A 243 -21.73 -1.66 11.84
C TRP A 243 -21.45 -0.66 12.98
N SER A 244 -22.18 -0.76 14.07
CA SER A 244 -22.00 0.06 15.28
C SER A 244 -20.62 -0.06 15.94
N ASP A 245 -19.87 -1.11 15.64
CA ASP A 245 -18.55 -1.38 16.23
C ASP A 245 -17.41 -0.86 15.35
N ILE A 246 -17.76 -0.26 14.19
CA ILE A 246 -16.77 0.30 13.24
C ILE A 246 -16.68 1.81 13.48
N TYR A 247 -15.87 2.23 14.45
CA TYR A 247 -15.71 3.63 14.86
C TYR A 247 -14.79 4.45 13.95
N ASP A 248 -14.11 3.82 13.00
CA ASP A 248 -13.18 4.42 12.05
C ASP A 248 -13.78 4.57 10.64
N ILE A 249 -15.11 4.69 10.57
CA ILE A 249 -15.85 4.96 9.32
C ILE A 249 -15.44 6.32 8.78
N LEU A 250 -15.49 7.33 9.63
CA LEU A 250 -14.97 8.67 9.39
C LEU A 250 -13.77 8.91 10.32
N ALA A 251 -12.69 9.37 9.76
CA ALA A 251 -11.48 9.70 10.50
C ALA A 251 -10.95 11.06 10.05
N MET A 252 -10.24 11.73 10.96
CA MET A 252 -9.48 12.94 10.65
C MET A 252 -8.01 12.58 10.54
N ARG A 253 -7.34 13.19 9.56
CA ARG A 253 -5.90 13.07 9.39
C ARG A 253 -5.27 14.44 9.55
N LEU A 254 -4.36 14.54 10.50
CA LEU A 254 -3.55 15.71 10.77
C LEU A 254 -2.15 15.48 10.19
N ILE A 255 -1.75 16.36 9.27
CA ILE A 255 -0.41 16.37 8.70
C ILE A 255 0.36 17.50 9.39
N LEU A 256 1.43 17.16 10.09
CA LEU A 256 2.20 18.00 10.97
C LEU A 256 3.65 18.14 10.49
N PRO A 257 4.38 19.22 10.85
CA PRO A 257 5.74 19.44 10.37
C PRO A 257 6.74 18.40 10.89
N THR A 258 6.67 18.03 12.17
CA THR A 258 7.66 17.18 12.84
C THR A 258 7.00 16.05 13.64
N LYS A 259 7.81 15.04 14.01
CA LYS A 259 7.37 13.96 14.91
C LYS A 259 6.97 14.51 16.28
N ASP A 260 7.73 15.47 16.79
CA ASP A 260 7.47 16.09 18.10
C ASP A 260 6.13 16.83 18.08
N ASP A 261 5.79 17.52 16.98
CA ASP A 261 4.48 18.13 16.80
C ASP A 261 3.35 17.10 16.80
N CYS A 262 3.57 15.88 16.28
CA CYS A 262 2.59 14.80 16.35
C CYS A 262 2.29 14.39 17.79
N TYR A 263 3.32 14.21 18.61
CA TYR A 263 3.15 13.87 20.02
C TYR A 263 2.55 15.02 20.85
N LEU A 264 2.96 16.26 20.56
CA LEU A 264 2.38 17.43 21.22
C LEU A 264 0.88 17.56 20.87
N ALA A 265 0.55 17.45 19.59
CA ALA A 265 -0.84 17.58 19.12
C ALA A 265 -1.75 16.49 19.73
N VAL A 266 -1.31 15.24 19.83
CA VAL A 266 -2.12 14.19 20.48
C VAL A 266 -2.32 14.48 21.96
N GLY A 267 -1.30 15.03 22.65
CA GLY A 267 -1.42 15.45 24.05
C GLY A 267 -2.46 16.55 24.24
N LEU A 268 -2.48 17.57 23.38
CA LEU A 268 -3.44 18.66 23.39
C LEU A 268 -4.87 18.17 23.10
N ILE A 269 -5.02 17.27 22.13
CA ILE A 269 -6.31 16.65 21.81
C ILE A 269 -6.83 15.83 23.00
N HIS A 270 -5.98 15.03 23.66
CA HIS A 270 -6.37 14.23 24.82
C HIS A 270 -6.66 15.06 26.06
N ALA A 271 -6.10 16.28 26.17
CA ALA A 271 -6.45 17.22 27.22
C ALA A 271 -7.90 17.76 27.10
N LYS A 272 -8.40 17.88 25.85
CA LYS A 272 -9.76 18.35 25.57
C LYS A 272 -10.78 17.22 25.39
N TYR A 273 -10.40 16.16 24.70
CA TYR A 273 -11.26 15.03 24.35
C TYR A 273 -10.82 13.75 25.06
N ARG A 274 -11.77 13.06 25.68
CA ARG A 274 -11.45 11.81 26.39
C ARG A 274 -11.10 10.69 25.40
N PRO A 275 -9.87 10.14 25.44
CA PRO A 275 -9.49 9.02 24.59
C PRO A 275 -10.16 7.72 25.03
N ILE A 276 -10.41 6.83 24.07
CA ILE A 276 -10.93 5.48 24.33
C ILE A 276 -9.76 4.60 24.76
N PRO A 277 -9.83 3.96 25.94
CA PRO A 277 -8.78 3.06 26.43
C PRO A 277 -8.45 1.96 25.41
N LYS A 278 -7.16 1.61 25.29
CA LYS A 278 -6.64 0.58 24.37
C LYS A 278 -6.81 0.86 22.87
N ARG A 279 -7.21 2.09 22.49
CA ARG A 279 -7.33 2.49 21.09
C ARG A 279 -6.27 3.51 20.64
N PHE A 280 -5.37 3.88 21.51
CA PHE A 280 -4.17 4.60 21.13
C PHE A 280 -3.15 3.61 20.57
N LYS A 281 -2.60 3.93 19.39
CA LYS A 281 -1.56 3.13 18.73
C LYS A 281 -0.47 4.06 18.24
N ASP A 282 0.75 3.77 18.62
CA ASP A 282 1.94 4.51 18.23
C ASP A 282 2.72 3.75 17.16
N TYR A 283 2.36 4.01 15.90
CA TYR A 283 3.11 3.50 14.76
C TYR A 283 4.25 4.43 14.32
N ILE A 284 4.53 5.53 15.04
CA ILE A 284 5.73 6.34 14.83
C ILE A 284 6.91 5.68 15.57
N ALA A 285 6.71 5.32 16.83
CA ALA A 285 7.71 4.59 17.62
C ALA A 285 7.88 3.15 17.12
N MET A 286 6.79 2.49 16.67
CA MET A 286 6.77 1.12 16.19
C MET A 286 6.13 1.07 14.77
N PRO A 287 6.90 1.36 13.70
CA PRO A 287 6.39 1.34 12.34
C PRO A 287 5.91 -0.05 11.93
N LYS A 288 4.87 -0.11 11.08
CA LYS A 288 4.45 -1.37 10.47
C LYS A 288 5.46 -1.81 9.40
N GLU A 289 5.45 -3.09 9.04
CA GLU A 289 6.34 -3.64 8.00
C GLU A 289 6.26 -2.93 6.66
N ASN A 290 5.07 -2.50 6.27
CA ASN A 290 4.86 -1.70 5.05
C ASN A 290 5.28 -0.23 5.22
N MET A 291 6.12 0.08 6.21
CA MET A 291 6.66 1.40 6.54
C MET A 291 5.61 2.42 7.01
N TYR A 292 4.39 1.97 7.27
CA TYR A 292 3.34 2.86 7.75
C TYR A 292 3.68 3.42 9.13
N GLN A 293 3.72 4.74 9.25
CA GLN A 293 3.94 5.48 10.48
C GLN A 293 2.80 6.48 10.72
N SER A 294 2.22 6.49 11.89
CA SER A 294 1.18 7.44 12.33
C SER A 294 0.89 7.23 13.81
N LEU A 295 0.51 8.26 14.55
CA LEU A 295 -0.22 8.08 15.80
C LEU A 295 -1.70 7.90 15.47
N HIS A 296 -2.35 6.92 16.07
CA HIS A 296 -3.79 6.71 15.99
C HIS A 296 -4.40 6.87 17.35
N THR A 297 -5.42 7.68 17.47
CA THR A 297 -6.25 7.76 18.66
C THR A 297 -7.72 7.81 18.30
N SER A 298 -8.57 7.22 19.16
CA SER A 298 -10.02 7.36 19.06
C SER A 298 -10.49 8.11 20.28
N VAL A 299 -11.28 9.15 20.08
CA VAL A 299 -11.80 10.03 21.15
C VAL A 299 -13.32 10.18 21.04
N PHE A 300 -13.95 10.52 22.16
CA PHE A 300 -15.34 10.91 22.16
C PHE A 300 -15.46 12.38 21.72
N GLY A 301 -16.26 12.64 20.68
CA GLY A 301 -16.67 13.98 20.24
C GLY A 301 -17.65 14.65 21.20
N VAL A 302 -18.02 15.88 20.91
CA VAL A 302 -18.89 16.72 21.74
C VAL A 302 -20.28 16.11 21.91
N ASP A 303 -20.79 15.46 20.90
CA ASP A 303 -22.10 14.80 20.82
C ASP A 303 -22.10 13.32 21.24
N GLY A 304 -20.92 12.80 21.67
CA GLY A 304 -20.74 11.42 22.10
C GLY A 304 -20.39 10.45 20.96
N HIS A 305 -20.32 10.91 19.71
CA HIS A 305 -19.80 10.11 18.60
C HIS A 305 -18.29 9.87 18.78
N ILE A 306 -17.80 8.76 18.22
CA ILE A 306 -16.40 8.37 18.31
C ILE A 306 -15.71 8.68 16.99
N PHE A 307 -14.64 9.46 17.05
CA PHE A 307 -13.82 9.79 15.90
C PHE A 307 -12.40 9.23 16.04
N GLU A 308 -11.90 8.65 14.96
CA GLU A 308 -10.47 8.30 14.87
C GLU A 308 -9.69 9.51 14.33
N ILE A 309 -8.57 9.82 15.00
CA ILE A 309 -7.65 10.87 14.59
C ILE A 309 -6.30 10.22 14.31
N GLN A 310 -5.79 10.47 13.11
CA GLN A 310 -4.49 10.01 12.64
C GLN A 310 -3.54 11.21 12.56
N LEU A 311 -2.38 11.14 13.22
CA LEU A 311 -1.40 12.21 13.20
C LEU A 311 -0.10 11.69 12.62
N ARG A 312 0.45 12.39 11.64
CA ARG A 312 1.69 12.02 10.96
C ARG A 312 2.34 13.21 10.28
N THR A 313 3.62 13.11 9.96
CA THR A 313 4.32 14.14 9.18
C THR A 313 3.96 14.04 7.70
N LYS A 314 4.33 15.07 6.91
CA LYS A 314 4.18 15.04 5.44
C LYS A 314 4.89 13.82 4.85
N GLU A 315 6.14 13.56 5.26
CA GLU A 315 6.93 12.41 4.82
C GLU A 315 6.24 11.07 5.14
N MET A 316 5.68 10.93 6.35
CA MET A 316 4.92 9.74 6.74
C MET A 316 3.62 9.60 5.94
N ASP A 317 2.96 10.70 5.58
CA ASP A 317 1.76 10.71 4.76
C ASP A 317 2.05 10.18 3.36
N GLU A 318 3.12 10.66 2.74
CA GLU A 318 3.58 10.23 1.43
C GLU A 318 3.97 8.74 1.42
N ILE A 319 4.77 8.30 2.39
CA ILE A 319 5.13 6.89 2.53
C ILE A 319 3.90 6.01 2.76
N ALA A 320 2.93 6.47 3.56
CA ALA A 320 1.73 5.71 3.84
C ALA A 320 0.78 5.58 2.66
N GLU A 321 0.74 6.53 1.73
CA GLU A 321 -0.12 6.50 0.54
C GLU A 321 0.58 5.82 -0.66
N HIS A 322 1.85 6.15 -0.90
CA HIS A 322 2.58 5.76 -2.11
C HIS A 322 3.62 4.65 -1.87
N GLY A 323 3.91 4.34 -0.59
CA GLY A 323 4.83 3.26 -0.23
C GLY A 323 6.20 3.43 -0.88
N ILE A 324 6.68 2.33 -1.46
CA ILE A 324 7.98 2.28 -2.11
C ILE A 324 8.06 3.15 -3.37
N ALA A 325 6.91 3.52 -3.98
CA ALA A 325 6.90 4.39 -5.16
C ALA A 325 7.47 5.78 -4.85
N SER A 326 7.32 6.28 -3.63
CA SER A 326 7.91 7.56 -3.20
C SER A 326 9.45 7.51 -3.05
N HIS A 327 10.08 6.31 -3.05
CA HIS A 327 11.54 6.17 -2.93
C HIS A 327 12.32 6.92 -4.02
N TRP A 328 11.83 6.87 -5.26
CA TRP A 328 12.51 7.51 -6.38
C TRP A 328 12.45 9.03 -6.31
N SER A 329 11.37 9.59 -5.77
CA SER A 329 11.26 11.02 -5.45
C SER A 329 12.22 11.42 -4.32
N TYR A 330 12.37 10.56 -3.27
CA TYR A 330 13.25 10.84 -2.12
C TYR A 330 14.74 10.65 -2.40
N LYS A 331 15.16 9.97 -3.46
CA LYS A 331 16.59 9.85 -3.81
C LYS A 331 17.27 11.19 -3.94
N GLU A 332 16.55 12.22 -4.35
CA GLU A 332 17.10 13.57 -4.53
C GLU A 332 16.88 14.48 -3.30
N HIS A 333 15.84 14.27 -2.49
CA HIS A 333 15.37 15.26 -1.49
C HIS A 333 14.98 14.66 -0.13
N GLY A 334 14.97 13.31 0.06
CA GLY A 334 14.54 12.66 1.28
C GLY A 334 15.61 12.59 2.39
N THR A 335 15.14 12.32 3.62
CA THR A 335 16.04 12.11 4.75
C THR A 335 16.83 10.79 4.56
N LYS A 336 18.09 10.74 5.07
CA LYS A 336 18.90 9.51 5.03
C LYS A 336 18.21 8.32 5.71
N VAL A 337 17.37 8.57 6.69
CA VAL A 337 16.62 7.53 7.41
C VAL A 337 15.56 6.91 6.51
N ALA A 338 14.77 7.73 5.79
CA ALA A 338 13.77 7.25 4.84
C ALA A 338 14.43 6.47 3.69
N GLN A 339 15.53 6.98 3.13
CA GLN A 339 16.31 6.29 2.09
C GLN A 339 16.77 4.91 2.54
N ASN A 340 17.40 4.79 3.72
CA ASN A 340 17.87 3.52 4.25
C ASN A 340 16.72 2.53 4.50
N LEU A 341 15.59 3.00 5.02
CA LEU A 341 14.41 2.16 5.27
C LEU A 341 13.84 1.62 3.95
N MET A 342 13.77 2.45 2.92
CA MET A 342 13.32 2.07 1.58
C MET A 342 14.26 1.06 0.92
N GLU A 343 15.58 1.27 1.02
CA GLU A 343 16.58 0.32 0.49
C GLU A 343 16.50 -1.04 1.18
N GLN A 344 16.28 -1.06 2.50
CA GLN A 344 16.07 -2.31 3.24
C GLN A 344 14.82 -3.05 2.74
N LYS A 345 13.71 -2.36 2.49
CA LYS A 345 12.47 -2.97 1.97
C LYS A 345 12.65 -3.49 0.54
N LEU A 346 13.35 -2.74 -0.30
CA LEU A 346 13.73 -3.22 -1.64
C LEU A 346 14.58 -4.48 -1.57
N ALA A 347 15.53 -4.54 -0.63
CA ALA A 347 16.38 -5.72 -0.43
C ALA A 347 15.55 -6.94 0.02
N ILE A 348 14.60 -6.76 0.96
CA ILE A 348 13.69 -7.82 1.38
C ILE A 348 12.82 -8.29 0.21
N PHE A 349 12.27 -7.36 -0.58
CA PHE A 349 11.45 -7.72 -1.73
C PHE A 349 12.26 -8.48 -2.80
N ARG A 350 13.51 -8.06 -3.05
CA ARG A 350 14.45 -8.78 -3.95
C ARG A 350 14.75 -10.18 -3.44
N SER A 351 15.03 -10.35 -2.14
CA SER A 351 15.27 -11.67 -1.57
C SER A 351 14.08 -12.62 -1.74
N THR A 352 12.85 -12.08 -1.65
CA THR A 352 11.61 -12.81 -1.92
C THR A 352 11.51 -13.27 -3.39
N ILE A 353 11.89 -12.41 -4.33
CA ILE A 353 11.98 -12.77 -5.77
C ILE A 353 13.04 -13.84 -6.00
N ASP A 354 14.20 -13.72 -5.37
CA ASP A 354 15.29 -14.70 -5.52
C ASP A 354 14.90 -16.07 -4.95
N LEU A 355 14.18 -16.10 -3.84
CA LEU A 355 13.58 -17.32 -3.29
C LEU A 355 12.57 -17.93 -4.28
N ALA A 356 11.72 -17.09 -4.90
CA ALA A 356 10.78 -17.53 -5.94
C ALA A 356 11.48 -18.16 -7.15
N LYS A 357 12.64 -17.66 -7.54
CA LYS A 357 13.47 -18.21 -8.63
C LYS A 357 14.14 -19.53 -8.26
N SER A 358 14.54 -19.70 -7.01
CA SER A 358 15.29 -20.86 -6.53
C SER A 358 14.42 -22.07 -6.14
N GLU A 359 13.18 -21.84 -5.70
CA GLU A 359 12.26 -22.90 -5.28
C GLU A 359 11.67 -23.63 -6.50
N THR A 360 11.81 -24.94 -6.52
CA THR A 360 11.33 -25.79 -7.63
C THR A 360 9.93 -26.37 -7.41
N ASN A 361 9.45 -26.37 -6.16
CA ASN A 361 8.13 -26.90 -5.77
C ASN A 361 7.13 -25.76 -5.60
N ASP A 362 6.11 -25.73 -6.46
CA ASP A 362 5.07 -24.70 -6.47
C ASP A 362 4.24 -24.66 -5.16
N GLU A 363 3.97 -25.80 -4.52
CA GLU A 363 3.22 -25.82 -3.25
C GLU A 363 4.04 -25.29 -2.07
N LEU A 364 5.34 -25.62 -2.02
CA LEU A 364 6.26 -25.11 -0.99
C LEU A 364 6.51 -23.60 -1.21
N PHE A 365 6.68 -23.20 -2.46
CA PHE A 365 6.78 -21.79 -2.82
C PHE A 365 5.57 -20.99 -2.33
N VAL A 366 4.36 -21.50 -2.59
CA VAL A 366 3.11 -20.86 -2.16
C VAL A 366 3.04 -20.70 -0.66
N LYS A 367 3.31 -21.78 0.08
CA LYS A 367 3.29 -21.75 1.55
C LYS A 367 4.31 -20.76 2.11
N SER A 368 5.53 -20.69 1.54
CA SER A 368 6.52 -19.70 1.96
C SER A 368 6.08 -18.29 1.59
N MET A 369 5.50 -18.08 0.41
CA MET A 369 5.01 -16.79 -0.05
C MET A 369 3.74 -16.35 0.69
N GLU A 370 2.80 -17.25 0.96
CA GLU A 370 1.66 -16.97 1.84
C GLU A 370 2.13 -16.59 3.23
N SER A 371 3.14 -17.29 3.75
CA SER A 371 3.75 -16.94 5.03
C SER A 371 4.47 -15.59 4.99
N GLU A 372 5.20 -15.27 3.93
CA GLU A 372 5.99 -14.03 3.84
C GLU A 372 5.23 -12.83 3.27
N LEU A 373 4.32 -13.04 2.29
CA LEU A 373 3.60 -11.96 1.61
C LEU A 373 2.22 -11.69 2.19
N LEU A 374 1.54 -12.71 2.74
CA LEU A 374 0.14 -12.64 3.15
C LEU A 374 -0.06 -12.80 4.66
N SER A 375 0.95 -13.29 5.42
CA SER A 375 0.79 -13.46 6.85
C SER A 375 0.61 -12.12 7.55
N LYS A 376 -0.44 -12.06 8.36
CA LYS A 376 -0.51 -11.03 9.40
C LYS A 376 0.65 -11.28 10.35
N LEU A 377 1.37 -10.23 10.69
CA LEU A 377 2.43 -10.32 11.67
C LEU A 377 1.90 -10.06 13.06
N ILE A 378 2.58 -10.66 13.99
CA ILE A 378 2.50 -10.38 15.42
C ILE A 378 3.84 -9.78 15.86
N TYR A 379 3.77 -8.87 16.81
CA TYR A 379 4.94 -8.28 17.44
C TYR A 379 5.09 -8.89 18.82
N VAL A 380 6.21 -9.56 19.03
CA VAL A 380 6.55 -10.19 20.32
C VAL A 380 7.79 -9.53 20.89
N PHE A 381 7.99 -9.63 22.20
CA PHE A 381 9.04 -8.91 22.90
C PHE A 381 10.04 -9.89 23.53
N THR A 382 11.34 -9.55 23.46
CA THR A 382 12.32 -10.17 24.33
C THR A 382 12.13 -9.66 25.77
N PRO A 383 12.61 -10.36 26.81
CA PRO A 383 12.60 -9.86 28.18
C PRO A 383 13.38 -8.54 28.35
N LYS A 384 14.24 -8.19 27.42
CA LYS A 384 14.96 -6.91 27.40
C LYS A 384 14.17 -5.76 26.76
N GLY A 385 12.98 -6.08 26.19
CA GLY A 385 12.13 -5.11 25.52
C GLY A 385 12.40 -4.94 24.02
N ASP A 386 13.28 -5.76 23.43
CA ASP A 386 13.47 -5.73 21.98
C ASP A 386 12.24 -6.32 21.29
N VAL A 387 11.77 -5.66 20.23
CA VAL A 387 10.61 -6.08 19.45
C VAL A 387 11.04 -7.01 18.34
N MET A 388 10.34 -8.14 18.18
CA MET A 388 10.54 -9.08 17.10
C MET A 388 9.25 -9.31 16.32
N GLU A 389 9.35 -9.27 15.00
CA GLU A 389 8.24 -9.52 14.09
C GLU A 389 8.22 -11.02 13.72
N LEU A 390 7.06 -11.64 13.90
CA LEU A 390 6.82 -13.04 13.52
C LEU A 390 5.50 -13.18 12.76
N PRO A 391 5.36 -14.16 11.87
CA PRO A 391 4.08 -14.45 11.23
C PRO A 391 3.00 -14.83 12.26
N LEU A 392 1.74 -14.49 11.99
CA LEU A 392 0.61 -14.97 12.79
C LEU A 392 0.59 -16.50 12.72
N GLY A 393 0.46 -17.14 13.90
CA GLY A 393 0.58 -18.60 14.04
C GLY A 393 2.01 -19.07 14.30
N ALA A 394 3.00 -18.14 14.36
CA ALA A 394 4.35 -18.46 14.79
C ALA A 394 4.37 -18.98 16.23
N THR A 395 5.36 -19.82 16.51
CA THR A 395 5.55 -20.51 17.76
C THR A 395 6.82 -20.01 18.48
N PRO A 396 7.05 -20.36 19.75
CA PRO A 396 8.32 -20.11 20.41
C PRO A 396 9.54 -20.70 19.68
N VAL A 397 9.35 -21.76 18.87
CA VAL A 397 10.41 -22.33 18.03
C VAL A 397 10.80 -21.34 16.95
N ASP A 398 9.83 -20.75 16.24
CA ASP A 398 10.07 -19.73 15.22
C ASP A 398 10.78 -18.52 15.80
N PHE A 399 10.37 -18.09 17.00
CA PHE A 399 11.04 -17.00 17.72
C PHE A 399 12.51 -17.32 18.04
N ALA A 400 12.80 -18.53 18.54
CA ALA A 400 14.14 -18.95 18.88
C ALA A 400 15.08 -18.96 17.65
N TYR A 401 14.62 -19.51 16.51
CA TYR A 401 15.35 -19.49 15.25
C TYR A 401 15.53 -18.08 14.69
N ARG A 402 14.57 -17.19 14.92
CA ARG A 402 14.68 -15.79 14.52
C ARG A 402 15.75 -15.02 15.27
N ILE A 403 16.01 -15.40 16.53
CA ILE A 403 17.13 -14.85 17.32
C ILE A 403 18.45 -15.42 16.81
N HIS A 404 18.59 -16.74 16.81
CA HIS A 404 19.78 -17.44 16.34
C HIS A 404 19.50 -18.94 16.17
N SER A 405 20.03 -19.54 15.10
CA SER A 405 19.85 -20.98 14.82
C SER A 405 20.31 -21.87 15.97
N ASP A 406 21.39 -21.52 16.65
CA ASP A 406 21.91 -22.26 17.80
C ASP A 406 20.93 -22.28 19.00
N ILE A 407 20.16 -21.21 19.19
CA ILE A 407 19.10 -21.18 20.21
C ILE A 407 17.93 -22.08 19.78
N GLY A 408 17.52 -22.01 18.52
CA GLY A 408 16.47 -22.86 17.96
C GLY A 408 16.80 -24.35 18.05
N ASP A 409 18.02 -24.71 17.69
CA ASP A 409 18.50 -26.10 17.68
C ASP A 409 18.61 -26.73 19.07
N HIS A 410 18.86 -25.93 20.12
CA HIS A 410 19.04 -26.38 21.50
C HIS A 410 17.82 -26.09 22.41
N MET A 411 16.73 -25.60 21.85
CA MET A 411 15.55 -25.22 22.59
C MET A 411 14.82 -26.44 23.20
N VAL A 412 14.54 -26.39 24.49
CA VAL A 412 13.81 -27.45 25.22
C VAL A 412 12.45 -26.98 25.71
N SER A 413 12.32 -25.72 26.07
CA SER A 413 11.08 -25.11 26.58
C SER A 413 11.11 -23.61 26.31
N ALA A 414 9.95 -22.98 26.40
CA ALA A 414 9.79 -21.53 26.31
C ALA A 414 9.03 -20.98 27.52
N ILE A 415 9.32 -19.74 27.86
CA ILE A 415 8.55 -18.97 28.83
C ILE A 415 7.87 -17.86 28.04
N VAL A 416 6.55 -17.78 28.10
CA VAL A 416 5.74 -16.74 27.47
C VAL A 416 4.93 -16.04 28.55
N ASN A 417 5.09 -14.74 28.69
CA ASN A 417 4.40 -13.92 29.70
C ASN A 417 4.55 -14.51 31.11
N ASP A 418 5.80 -14.83 31.49
CA ASP A 418 6.18 -15.43 32.79
C ASP A 418 5.63 -16.85 33.04
N ASN A 419 5.03 -17.51 32.05
CA ASN A 419 4.52 -18.87 32.15
C ASN A 419 5.25 -19.81 31.20
N ILE A 420 5.47 -21.07 31.62
CA ILE A 420 6.01 -22.10 30.72
C ILE A 420 4.96 -22.38 29.65
N ALA A 421 5.31 -22.19 28.40
CA ALA A 421 4.48 -22.45 27.24
C ALA A 421 4.97 -23.71 26.49
N PRO A 422 4.06 -24.50 25.90
CA PRO A 422 4.44 -25.58 25.02
C PRO A 422 5.10 -25.03 23.73
N LEU A 423 5.98 -25.83 23.10
CA LEU A 423 6.73 -25.39 21.92
C LEU A 423 5.83 -25.09 20.70
N ASN A 424 4.63 -25.65 20.66
CA ASN A 424 3.62 -25.41 19.65
C ASN A 424 2.56 -24.36 20.06
N TYR A 425 2.84 -23.58 21.11
CA TYR A 425 1.98 -22.44 21.49
C TYR A 425 1.99 -21.41 20.36
N GLU A 426 0.83 -21.00 19.89
CA GLU A 426 0.70 -19.92 18.90
C GLU A 426 0.87 -18.57 19.61
N LEU A 427 1.98 -17.91 19.34
CA LEU A 427 2.31 -16.60 19.92
C LEU A 427 1.28 -15.54 19.53
N GLN A 428 0.99 -14.66 20.47
CA GLN A 428 0.03 -13.57 20.29
C GLN A 428 0.74 -12.22 20.22
N ASP A 429 0.10 -11.25 19.59
CA ASP A 429 0.62 -9.87 19.52
C ASP A 429 0.79 -9.30 20.93
N GLY A 430 2.01 -8.89 21.26
CA GLY A 430 2.38 -8.37 22.59
C GLY A 430 2.96 -9.40 23.58
N ASP A 431 3.12 -10.68 23.18
CA ASP A 431 3.74 -11.69 24.05
C ASP A 431 5.22 -11.35 24.34
N ILE A 432 5.66 -11.64 25.57
CA ILE A 432 7.06 -11.54 26.00
C ILE A 432 7.62 -12.96 26.12
N ILE A 433 8.72 -13.24 25.40
CA ILE A 433 9.28 -14.61 25.28
C ILE A 433 10.72 -14.62 25.74
#